data_253dd2a90b704f98358c7554bc3e8e17
#
_entry.id   253dd2a90b704f98358c7554bc3e8e17
#
_cell.length_a   1.000
_cell.length_b   1.000
_cell.length_c   1.000
_cell.angle_alpha   90.00
_cell.angle_beta   90.00
_cell.angle_gamma   90.00
#
_symmetry.space_group_name_H-M   'P 1'
#
loop_
_entity.id
_entity.type
_entity.pdbx_description
1 polymer ?
#
loop_
_entity_poly.entity_id
_entity_poly.type
_entity_poly.pdbx_seq_one_letter_code
_entity_poly.pdbx_strand_id
1 'polypeptide(L)'
;MSSHVDKNVLDSLIRETENVDIRPALGVLFLQNLVQADREEPFVKLLLNGGYYPYVYDPTFDATFQQPAVVLDAHFQGLKAVVAYYVQARLVKTNDNQITRFGVMQKDSEYGTRPSLAERNDQYNDLCAVADQYLRDTLEFLSIYRERYPLYECGGGGHIKNNRTIYRVIGE
;
A
#
# COMPACT_ATOMS: atom_id res chain seq x y z
N MET A 1 -12.76 22.32 -11.59
CA MET A 1 -13.89 21.38 -11.41
C MET A 1 -13.45 20.30 -10.48
N SER A 2 -14.03 20.19 -9.30
CA SER A 2 -13.78 19.09 -8.35
C SER A 2 -14.44 17.84 -8.90
N SER A 3 -13.67 16.84 -9.34
CA SER A 3 -14.21 15.53 -9.68
C SER A 3 -14.66 14.85 -8.38
N HIS A 4 -15.94 14.91 -8.10
CA HIS A 4 -16.51 14.21 -6.95
C HIS A 4 -16.45 12.71 -7.27
N VAL A 5 -15.55 12.00 -6.63
CA VAL A 5 -15.56 10.52 -6.64
C VAL A 5 -16.75 10.06 -5.81
N ASP A 6 -17.59 9.19 -6.37
CA ASP A 6 -18.73 8.61 -5.64
C ASP A 6 -18.20 7.85 -4.42
N LYS A 7 -18.78 8.15 -3.25
CA LYS A 7 -18.40 7.51 -1.99
C LYS A 7 -18.50 5.98 -2.06
N ASN A 8 -19.53 5.45 -2.71
CA ASN A 8 -19.72 4.00 -2.84
C ASN A 8 -18.58 3.35 -3.67
N VAL A 9 -18.11 4.04 -4.71
CA VAL A 9 -16.97 3.60 -5.51
C VAL A 9 -15.71 3.61 -4.66
N LEU A 10 -15.49 4.69 -3.92
CA LEU A 10 -14.33 4.81 -3.02
C LEU A 10 -14.32 3.71 -1.95
N ASP A 11 -15.45 3.48 -1.29
CA ASP A 11 -15.59 2.45 -0.25
C ASP A 11 -15.34 1.05 -0.84
N SER A 12 -15.78 0.79 -2.07
CA SER A 12 -15.51 -0.47 -2.77
C SER A 12 -14.04 -0.67 -3.06
N LEU A 13 -13.34 0.37 -3.55
CA LEU A 13 -11.91 0.32 -3.84
C LEU A 13 -11.05 0.18 -2.58
N ILE A 14 -11.46 0.80 -1.47
CA ILE A 14 -10.80 0.62 -0.17
C ILE A 14 -10.89 -0.85 0.27
N ARG A 15 -12.10 -1.43 0.25
CA ARG A 15 -12.30 -2.85 0.60
C ARG A 15 -11.52 -3.80 -0.30
N GLU A 16 -11.47 -3.51 -1.59
CA GLU A 16 -10.68 -4.29 -2.54
C GLU A 16 -9.19 -4.23 -2.18
N THR A 17 -8.66 -3.02 -1.92
CA THR A 17 -7.29 -2.80 -1.49
C THR A 17 -6.96 -3.55 -0.19
N GLU A 18 -7.83 -3.45 0.81
CA GLU A 18 -7.65 -4.17 2.07
C GLU A 18 -7.59 -5.68 1.87
N ASN A 19 -8.44 -6.25 1.01
CA ASN A 19 -8.49 -7.68 0.79
C ASN A 19 -7.38 -8.21 -0.14
N VAL A 20 -7.00 -7.45 -1.16
CA VAL A 20 -6.07 -7.91 -2.21
C VAL A 20 -4.62 -7.60 -1.86
N ASP A 21 -4.35 -6.40 -1.32
CA ASP A 21 -2.99 -5.94 -1.08
C ASP A 21 -2.57 -6.03 0.40
N ILE A 22 -3.44 -5.58 1.31
CA ILE A 22 -3.09 -5.45 2.73
C ILE A 22 -3.23 -6.77 3.47
N ARG A 23 -4.33 -7.47 3.28
CA ARG A 23 -4.62 -8.73 3.97
C ARG A 23 -3.57 -9.82 3.75
N PRO A 24 -3.03 -10.05 2.54
CA PRO A 24 -1.95 -11.02 2.34
C PRO A 24 -0.65 -10.65 3.03
N ALA A 25 -0.38 -9.34 3.18
CA ALA A 25 0.85 -8.84 3.79
C ALA A 25 0.81 -8.88 5.33
N LEU A 26 -0.33 -8.53 5.93
CA LEU A 26 -0.49 -8.43 7.38
C LEU A 26 -1.06 -9.70 8.03
N GLY A 27 -1.73 -10.55 7.27
CA GLY A 27 -2.49 -11.68 7.78
C GLY A 27 -3.90 -11.28 8.25
N VAL A 28 -4.81 -12.28 8.20
CA VAL A 28 -6.24 -12.08 8.49
C VAL A 28 -6.48 -11.69 9.94
N LEU A 29 -5.85 -12.42 10.87
CA LEU A 29 -6.05 -12.23 12.31
C LEU A 29 -5.55 -10.86 12.77
N PHE A 30 -4.37 -10.45 12.30
CA PHE A 30 -3.81 -9.15 12.62
C PHE A 30 -4.69 -8.02 12.10
N LEU A 31 -5.14 -8.10 10.84
CA LEU A 31 -6.00 -7.07 10.24
C LEU A 31 -7.34 -6.96 10.98
N GLN A 32 -7.98 -8.08 11.34
CA GLN A 32 -9.22 -8.07 12.12
C GLN A 32 -9.04 -7.44 13.50
N ASN A 33 -7.94 -7.76 14.18
CA ASN A 33 -7.61 -7.16 15.47
C ASN A 33 -7.38 -5.64 15.32
N LEU A 34 -6.66 -5.21 14.28
CA LEU A 34 -6.39 -3.80 14.02
C LEU A 34 -7.67 -2.99 13.75
N VAL A 35 -8.66 -3.59 13.08
CA VAL A 35 -9.97 -2.95 12.85
C VAL A 35 -10.75 -2.73 14.16
N GLN A 36 -10.58 -3.63 15.14
CA GLN A 36 -11.25 -3.57 16.44
C GLN A 36 -10.45 -2.82 17.51
N ALA A 37 -9.16 -2.56 17.25
CA ALA A 37 -8.27 -1.91 18.19
C ALA A 37 -8.66 -0.45 18.46
N ASP A 38 -8.33 0.02 19.66
CA ASP A 38 -8.49 1.43 19.99
C ASP A 38 -7.55 2.29 19.16
N ARG A 39 -8.12 3.18 18.36
CA ARG A 39 -7.38 4.06 17.44
C ARG A 39 -6.57 5.15 18.15
N GLU A 40 -6.86 5.41 19.42
CA GLU A 40 -6.11 6.36 20.23
C GLU A 40 -4.92 5.71 20.95
N GLU A 41 -4.83 4.38 20.95
CA GLU A 41 -3.67 3.69 21.47
C GLU A 41 -2.42 4.11 20.67
N PRO A 42 -1.33 4.56 21.34
CA PRO A 42 -0.18 5.20 20.67
C PRO A 42 0.46 4.35 19.57
N PHE A 43 0.57 3.03 19.77
CA PHE A 43 1.17 2.14 18.78
C PHE A 43 0.23 1.89 17.59
N VAL A 44 -1.08 1.76 17.82
CA VAL A 44 -2.09 1.66 16.76
C VAL A 44 -2.12 2.95 15.94
N LYS A 45 -2.11 4.09 16.61
CA LYS A 45 -2.07 5.41 15.97
C LYS A 45 -0.82 5.60 15.13
N LEU A 46 0.34 5.18 15.63
CA LEU A 46 1.60 5.23 14.89
C LEU A 46 1.56 4.31 13.66
N LEU A 47 1.10 3.07 13.80
CA LEU A 47 0.95 2.12 12.70
C LEU A 47 0.02 2.64 11.60
N LEU A 48 -1.10 3.26 11.99
CA LEU A 48 -2.09 3.76 11.03
C LEU A 48 -1.65 5.04 10.32
N ASN A 49 -1.06 5.99 11.05
CA ASN A 49 -0.76 7.33 10.53
C ASN A 49 0.72 7.50 10.11
N GLY A 50 1.57 6.57 10.50
CA GLY A 50 3.01 6.72 10.33
C GLY A 50 3.66 7.67 11.34
N GLY A 51 4.96 7.81 11.24
CA GLY A 51 5.75 8.70 12.08
C GLY A 51 7.19 8.25 12.22
N TYR A 52 7.90 8.89 13.15
CA TYR A 52 9.27 8.54 13.47
C TYR A 52 9.31 7.45 14.55
N TYR A 53 10.28 6.55 14.44
CA TYR A 53 10.56 5.53 15.42
C TYR A 53 12.05 5.28 15.54
N PRO A 54 12.56 4.93 16.74
CA PRO A 54 13.96 4.59 16.90
C PRO A 54 14.29 3.25 16.22
N TYR A 55 15.23 3.29 15.33
CA TYR A 55 15.78 2.12 14.63
C TYR A 55 17.18 1.85 15.17
N VAL A 56 17.38 0.67 15.76
CA VAL A 56 18.68 0.26 16.27
C VAL A 56 19.42 -0.50 15.16
N TYR A 57 20.39 0.16 14.57
CA TYR A 57 21.32 -0.52 13.65
C TYR A 57 22.43 -1.16 14.47
N ASP A 58 22.47 -2.50 14.46
CA ASP A 58 23.53 -3.27 15.08
C ASP A 58 24.49 -3.77 13.98
N PRO A 59 25.69 -3.18 13.83
CA PRO A 59 26.65 -3.57 12.81
C PRO A 59 27.36 -4.89 13.12
N THR A 60 27.06 -5.59 14.22
CA THR A 60 27.75 -6.83 14.62
C THR A 60 27.51 -8.02 13.70
N PHE A 61 26.73 -7.85 12.62
CA PHE A 61 26.62 -8.86 11.58
C PHE A 61 27.95 -9.11 10.83
N ASP A 62 28.91 -8.16 10.89
CA ASP A 62 30.26 -8.32 10.39
C ASP A 62 31.23 -8.36 11.58
N ALA A 63 31.64 -9.56 12.00
CA ALA A 63 32.49 -9.81 13.16
C ALA A 63 33.84 -9.07 13.14
N THR A 64 34.15 -8.33 12.08
CA THR A 64 35.38 -7.56 11.88
C THR A 64 35.28 -6.12 12.33
N PHE A 65 34.07 -5.55 12.50
CA PHE A 65 33.85 -4.17 12.88
C PHE A 65 33.11 -4.07 14.22
N GLN A 66 33.85 -3.91 15.31
CA GLN A 66 33.29 -3.57 16.62
C GLN A 66 32.88 -2.08 16.61
N GLN A 67 31.80 -1.73 15.90
CA GLN A 67 31.19 -0.43 16.05
C GLN A 67 30.02 -0.50 17.03
N PRO A 68 29.84 0.51 17.91
CA PRO A 68 28.69 0.55 18.81
C PRO A 68 27.38 0.63 17.99
N ALA A 69 26.33 0.01 18.52
CA ALA A 69 25.00 0.12 17.93
C ALA A 69 24.59 1.60 17.81
N VAL A 70 24.16 1.99 16.62
CA VAL A 70 23.73 3.37 16.35
C VAL A 70 22.20 3.40 16.34
N VAL A 71 21.63 4.28 17.16
CA VAL A 71 20.19 4.54 17.14
C VAL A 71 19.92 5.64 16.11
N LEU A 72 19.15 5.31 15.09
CA LEU A 72 18.71 6.23 14.03
C LEU A 72 17.22 6.47 14.16
N ASP A 73 16.75 7.67 13.84
CA ASP A 73 15.32 7.94 13.70
C ASP A 73 14.88 7.53 12.29
N ALA A 74 14.20 6.39 12.20
CA ALA A 74 13.55 5.95 10.97
C ALA A 74 12.14 6.54 10.86
N HIS A 75 11.64 6.72 9.66
CA HIS A 75 10.31 7.26 9.39
C HIS A 75 9.56 6.36 8.40
N PHE A 76 8.28 6.15 8.66
CA PHE A 76 7.38 5.48 7.72
C PHE A 76 6.04 6.20 7.61
N GLN A 77 5.32 5.99 6.50
CA GLN A 77 4.11 6.76 6.16
C GLN A 77 2.82 6.20 6.79
N GLY A 78 2.87 5.00 7.32
CA GLY A 78 1.72 4.33 7.93
C GLY A 78 0.75 3.70 6.95
N LEU A 79 -0.10 2.83 7.49
CA LEU A 79 -1.01 2.00 6.70
C LEU A 79 -2.05 2.78 5.93
N LYS A 80 -2.51 3.93 6.44
CA LYS A 80 -3.47 4.78 5.74
C LYS A 80 -2.91 5.33 4.43
N ALA A 81 -1.62 5.71 4.41
CA ALA A 81 -0.96 6.17 3.20
C ALA A 81 -0.84 5.04 2.18
N VAL A 82 -0.47 3.82 2.62
CA VAL A 82 -0.43 2.63 1.75
C VAL A 82 -1.76 2.40 1.06
N VAL A 83 -2.87 2.36 1.83
CA VAL A 83 -4.22 2.17 1.29
C VAL A 83 -4.57 3.29 0.32
N ALA A 84 -4.26 4.55 0.66
CA ALA A 84 -4.57 5.70 -0.19
C ALA A 84 -3.89 5.61 -1.56
N TYR A 85 -2.62 5.24 -1.62
CA TYR A 85 -1.89 5.09 -2.88
C TYR A 85 -2.41 3.93 -3.74
N TYR A 86 -2.73 2.77 -3.15
CA TYR A 86 -3.34 1.67 -3.90
C TYR A 86 -4.73 2.03 -4.42
N VAL A 87 -5.55 2.71 -3.62
CA VAL A 87 -6.87 3.20 -4.06
C VAL A 87 -6.73 4.21 -5.19
N GLN A 88 -5.77 5.14 -5.09
CA GLN A 88 -5.49 6.10 -6.15
C GLN A 88 -5.06 5.40 -7.45
N ALA A 89 -4.20 4.39 -7.36
CA ALA A 89 -3.79 3.58 -8.51
C ALA A 89 -5.02 2.93 -9.20
N ARG A 90 -5.94 2.36 -8.42
CA ARG A 90 -7.17 1.78 -8.96
C ARG A 90 -8.09 2.82 -9.58
N LEU A 91 -8.21 4.00 -8.97
CA LEU A 91 -8.98 5.11 -9.52
C LEU A 91 -8.48 5.55 -10.89
N VAL A 92 -7.18 5.56 -11.14
CA VAL A 92 -6.60 5.86 -12.46
C VAL A 92 -7.13 4.92 -13.54
N LYS A 93 -7.39 3.65 -13.20
CA LYS A 93 -7.94 2.66 -14.14
C LYS A 93 -9.45 2.75 -14.29
N THR A 94 -10.18 3.17 -13.27
CA THR A 94 -11.65 3.10 -13.22
C THR A 94 -12.35 4.39 -13.62
N ASN A 95 -11.69 5.55 -13.48
CA ASN A 95 -12.34 6.86 -13.62
C ASN A 95 -12.93 7.16 -15.01
N ASP A 96 -12.51 6.46 -16.06
CA ASP A 96 -12.97 6.72 -17.42
C ASP A 96 -13.97 5.69 -17.95
N ASN A 97 -14.27 4.64 -17.19
CA ASN A 97 -15.14 3.57 -17.66
C ASN A 97 -16.54 3.71 -17.04
N GLN A 98 -17.51 4.13 -17.83
CA GLN A 98 -18.93 4.04 -17.46
C GLN A 98 -19.54 2.78 -18.08
N ILE A 99 -20.09 1.90 -17.24
CA ILE A 99 -20.89 0.76 -17.71
C ILE A 99 -22.28 1.29 -18.05
N THR A 100 -22.60 1.31 -19.32
CA THR A 100 -23.93 1.68 -19.83
C THR A 100 -24.66 0.44 -20.32
N ARG A 101 -25.97 0.58 -20.63
CA ARG A 101 -26.77 -0.49 -21.26
C ARG A 101 -26.20 -0.99 -22.59
N PHE A 102 -25.33 -0.21 -23.22
CA PHE A 102 -24.69 -0.53 -24.50
C PHE A 102 -23.25 -1.02 -24.37
N GLY A 103 -22.79 -1.28 -23.14
CA GLY A 103 -21.42 -1.74 -22.85
C GLY A 103 -20.59 -0.70 -22.11
N VAL A 104 -19.28 -0.92 -22.05
CA VAL A 104 -18.35 0.00 -21.42
C VAL A 104 -18.10 1.18 -22.36
N MET A 105 -18.56 2.36 -21.97
CA MET A 105 -18.31 3.60 -22.72
C MET A 105 -17.30 4.47 -21.98
N GLN A 106 -16.39 5.08 -22.74
CA GLN A 106 -15.46 6.07 -22.21
C GLN A 106 -16.10 7.45 -22.29
N LYS A 107 -15.97 8.21 -21.20
CA LYS A 107 -16.50 9.57 -21.11
C LYS A 107 -15.61 10.52 -21.92
N ASP A 108 -16.14 11.11 -22.99
CA ASP A 108 -15.45 12.16 -23.74
C ASP A 108 -15.45 13.46 -22.96
N SER A 109 -14.26 14.04 -22.73
CA SER A 109 -14.15 15.40 -22.20
C SER A 109 -13.90 16.36 -23.37
N GLU A 110 -14.74 17.39 -23.49
CA GLU A 110 -14.61 18.44 -24.53
C GLU A 110 -13.35 19.31 -24.37
N TYR A 111 -12.62 19.20 -23.27
CA TYR A 111 -11.57 20.15 -22.86
C TYR A 111 -10.25 19.49 -22.43
N GLY A 112 -9.83 18.42 -23.05
CA GLY A 112 -8.52 17.86 -22.75
C GLY A 112 -8.15 16.61 -23.54
N THR A 113 -6.88 16.49 -23.89
CA THR A 113 -6.32 15.28 -24.47
C THR A 113 -6.34 14.19 -23.40
N ARG A 114 -7.00 13.07 -23.66
CA ARG A 114 -7.04 11.95 -22.73
C ARG A 114 -5.67 11.28 -22.66
N PRO A 115 -5.24 10.88 -21.45
CA PRO A 115 -4.06 10.05 -21.35
C PRO A 115 -4.29 8.74 -22.13
N SER A 116 -3.29 8.33 -22.87
CA SER A 116 -3.28 7.06 -23.57
C SER A 116 -3.40 5.89 -22.59
N LEU A 117 -3.75 4.70 -23.07
CA LEU A 117 -3.77 3.50 -22.23
C LEU A 117 -2.37 3.20 -21.63
N ALA A 118 -1.30 3.47 -22.38
CA ALA A 118 0.06 3.32 -21.92
C ALA A 118 0.36 4.26 -20.76
N GLU A 119 0.09 5.56 -20.89
CA GLU A 119 0.31 6.55 -19.84
C GLU A 119 -0.49 6.22 -18.56
N ARG A 120 -1.73 5.74 -18.68
CA ARG A 120 -2.52 5.30 -17.53
C ARG A 120 -1.94 4.06 -16.85
N ASN A 121 -1.41 3.12 -17.61
CA ASN A 121 -0.74 1.95 -17.07
C ASN A 121 0.56 2.33 -16.36
N ASP A 122 1.33 3.25 -16.92
CA ASP A 122 2.55 3.75 -16.31
C ASP A 122 2.23 4.47 -15.00
N GLN A 123 1.25 5.37 -15.00
CA GLN A 123 0.79 6.06 -13.80
C GLN A 123 0.25 5.09 -12.73
N TYR A 124 -0.48 4.05 -13.13
CA TYR A 124 -0.93 3.00 -12.21
C TYR A 124 0.27 2.27 -11.59
N ASN A 125 1.26 1.90 -12.40
CA ASN A 125 2.44 1.17 -11.93
C ASN A 125 3.28 2.02 -10.98
N ASP A 126 3.45 3.32 -11.28
CA ASP A 126 4.18 4.25 -10.42
C ASP A 126 3.53 4.39 -9.04
N LEU A 127 2.20 4.60 -9.02
CA LEU A 127 1.44 4.71 -7.77
C LEU A 127 1.51 3.42 -6.95
N CYS A 128 1.45 2.27 -7.61
CA CYS A 128 1.59 0.99 -6.96
C CYS A 128 3.02 0.76 -6.43
N ALA A 129 4.05 1.21 -7.14
CA ALA A 129 5.44 1.10 -6.68
C ALA A 129 5.66 1.91 -5.38
N VAL A 130 5.07 3.11 -5.30
CA VAL A 130 5.08 3.92 -4.06
C VAL A 130 4.34 3.21 -2.93
N ALA A 131 3.15 2.66 -3.19
CA ALA A 131 2.39 1.92 -2.20
C ALA A 131 3.14 0.68 -1.69
N ASP A 132 3.79 -0.07 -2.60
CA ASP A 132 4.61 -1.23 -2.27
C ASP A 132 5.81 -0.85 -1.37
N GLN A 133 6.43 0.32 -1.62
CA GLN A 133 7.51 0.81 -0.77
C GLN A 133 6.99 1.16 0.63
N TYR A 134 5.91 1.92 0.73
CA TYR A 134 5.32 2.27 2.03
C TYR A 134 4.83 1.05 2.81
N LEU A 135 4.34 0.03 2.10
CA LEU A 135 3.97 -1.24 2.73
C LEU A 135 5.20 -1.96 3.29
N ARG A 136 6.31 -2.02 2.54
CA ARG A 136 7.58 -2.59 3.02
C ARG A 136 8.08 -1.89 4.27
N ASP A 137 8.09 -0.56 4.28
CA ASP A 137 8.52 0.24 5.43
C ASP A 137 7.63 -0.03 6.66
N THR A 138 6.31 -0.19 6.42
CA THR A 138 5.35 -0.56 7.48
C THR A 138 5.60 -1.97 8.02
N LEU A 139 5.91 -2.94 7.15
CA LEU A 139 6.23 -4.31 7.57
C LEU A 139 7.56 -4.37 8.32
N GLU A 140 8.54 -3.57 7.94
CA GLU A 140 9.80 -3.43 8.66
C GLU A 140 9.55 -2.89 10.07
N PHE A 141 8.77 -1.80 10.20
CA PHE A 141 8.35 -1.29 11.51
C PHE A 141 7.68 -2.38 12.37
N LEU A 142 6.74 -3.13 11.82
CA LEU A 142 6.07 -4.23 12.54
C LEU A 142 7.02 -5.34 12.96
N SER A 143 8.05 -5.63 12.16
CA SER A 143 9.06 -6.64 12.48
C SER A 143 9.94 -6.23 13.66
N ILE A 144 10.29 -4.94 13.75
CA ILE A 144 11.09 -4.36 14.84
C ILE A 144 10.29 -4.34 16.15
N TYR A 145 9.01 -3.96 16.07
CA TYR A 145 8.13 -3.85 17.24
C TYR A 145 7.22 -5.06 17.43
N ARG A 146 7.66 -6.24 17.03
CA ARG A 146 6.87 -7.49 17.07
C ARG A 146 6.27 -7.78 18.44
N GLU A 147 6.97 -7.45 19.52
CA GLU A 147 6.48 -7.66 20.90
C GLU A 147 5.22 -6.84 21.21
N ARG A 148 5.04 -5.71 20.52
CA ARG A 148 3.85 -4.84 20.65
C ARG A 148 2.69 -5.29 19.78
N TYR A 149 2.97 -6.11 18.77
CA TYR A 149 2.00 -6.62 17.80
C TYR A 149 2.00 -8.16 17.76
N PRO A 150 1.58 -8.83 18.85
CA PRO A 150 1.74 -10.28 19.00
C PRO A 150 0.99 -11.12 17.96
N LEU A 151 -0.07 -10.56 17.34
CA LEU A 151 -0.81 -11.23 16.27
C LEU A 151 -0.17 -11.05 14.88
N TYR A 152 0.87 -10.23 14.78
CA TYR A 152 1.64 -10.10 13.55
C TYR A 152 2.66 -11.23 13.47
N GLU A 153 2.41 -12.19 12.59
CA GLU A 153 3.33 -13.30 12.34
C GLU A 153 4.35 -12.89 11.26
N CYS A 154 5.58 -12.58 11.66
CA CYS A 154 6.67 -12.35 10.71
C CYS A 154 6.84 -13.59 9.81
N GLY A 155 6.55 -13.46 8.54
CA GLY A 155 6.71 -14.53 7.55
C GLY A 155 5.48 -15.41 7.33
N GLY A 156 4.34 -15.10 7.93
CA GLY A 156 3.05 -15.72 7.62
C GLY A 156 2.58 -15.43 6.20
N GLY A 157 3.33 -15.85 5.21
CA GLY A 157 2.87 -16.06 3.84
C GLY A 157 2.82 -14.86 2.91
N GLY A 158 3.13 -13.69 3.38
CA GLY A 158 3.06 -12.51 2.54
C GLY A 158 4.41 -12.09 1.95
N HIS A 159 5.09 -12.95 1.21
CA HIS A 159 5.94 -12.40 0.18
C HIS A 159 5.05 -11.49 -0.66
N ILE A 160 5.31 -10.18 -0.66
CA ILE A 160 4.84 -9.29 -1.72
C ILE A 160 5.44 -9.90 -2.98
N LYS A 161 4.74 -10.90 -3.50
CA LYS A 161 5.07 -11.41 -4.83
C LYS A 161 4.74 -10.24 -5.72
N ASN A 162 5.76 -9.61 -6.25
CA ASN A 162 5.67 -8.71 -7.38
C ASN A 162 5.16 -9.53 -8.60
N ASN A 163 3.97 -10.11 -8.42
CA ASN A 163 3.26 -10.91 -9.41
C ASN A 163 2.47 -9.98 -10.35
N ARG A 164 2.92 -8.74 -10.43
CA ARG A 164 2.56 -7.91 -11.58
C ARG A 164 3.31 -8.48 -12.76
N THR A 165 2.75 -9.54 -13.28
CA THR A 165 3.16 -10.12 -14.55
C THR A 165 3.09 -8.96 -15.55
N ILE A 166 4.25 -8.44 -15.90
CA ILE A 166 4.40 -7.69 -17.12
C ILE A 166 3.91 -8.68 -18.16
N TYR A 167 2.71 -8.46 -18.70
CA TYR A 167 2.28 -9.16 -19.88
C TYR A 167 3.27 -8.75 -20.98
N ARG A 168 4.36 -9.51 -21.11
CA ARG A 168 5.09 -9.53 -22.35
C ARG A 168 4.09 -10.07 -23.35
N VAL A 169 3.60 -9.17 -24.19
CA VAL A 169 2.98 -9.55 -25.44
C VAL A 169 4.04 -10.39 -26.15
N ILE A 170 3.85 -11.70 -26.12
CA ILE A 170 4.62 -12.61 -26.98
C ILE A 170 4.00 -12.35 -28.35
N GLY A 171 4.51 -11.34 -29.03
CA GLY A 171 4.29 -11.09 -30.43
C GLY A 171 5.62 -11.38 -31.12
N GLU A 172 5.60 -12.42 -31.96
CA GLU A 172 6.57 -12.98 -32.88
C GLU A 172 7.47 -14.05 -32.33
#